data_248dbbcba5749cd0c6892660e325c03d
#
_entry.id   248dbbcba5749cd0c6892660e325c03d
#
_cell.length_a   1.000
_cell.length_b   1.000
_cell.length_c   1.000
_cell.angle_alpha   90.00
_cell.angle_beta   90.00
_cell.angle_gamma   90.00
#
_symmetry.space_group_name_H-M   'P 1'
#
loop_
_entity.id
_entity.type
_entity.pdbx_description
1 polymer ?
#
loop_
_entity_poly.entity_id
_entity_poly.type
_entity_poly.pdbx_seq_one_letter_code
_entity_poly.pdbx_strand_id
1 'polypeptide(L)'
;KMPDFGSRVTVSTWPRQGRLDFDRYYMITSPQGEVLVRGSSKWCVIDLASRRLLREPGIIYPGQGRDSADMPSALRLRSPENGEKAGELRALPSRLDHNGHMNNARYADAVQDALAPGETIEDFAICYEHELAPGDCAQVYSCREDASAMVWGVRSDGCECFTARAGIKKP
;
A
#
# COMPACT_ATOMS: atom_id res chain seq x y z
N LYS A 1 12.11 10.64 -7.78
CA LYS A 1 13.43 10.07 -8.17
C LYS A 1 13.94 9.20 -7.02
N MET A 2 14.25 7.93 -7.28
CA MET A 2 14.83 7.06 -6.24
C MET A 2 16.22 7.57 -5.83
N PRO A 3 16.55 7.54 -4.52
CA PRO A 3 17.89 7.85 -4.06
C PRO A 3 18.88 6.76 -4.49
N ASP A 4 20.15 7.13 -4.70
CA ASP A 4 21.20 6.17 -5.00
C ASP A 4 21.46 5.28 -3.79
N PHE A 5 21.83 4.03 -4.05
CA PHE A 5 22.16 3.07 -2.98
C PHE A 5 23.32 3.60 -2.12
N GLY A 6 23.14 3.55 -0.79
CA GLY A 6 24.13 4.06 0.16
C GLY A 6 24.08 5.57 0.38
N SER A 7 23.23 6.32 -0.33
CA SER A 7 23.07 7.75 -0.06
C SER A 7 22.32 8.00 1.25
N ARG A 8 22.63 9.15 1.90
CA ARG A 8 21.88 9.59 3.08
C ARG A 8 20.59 10.27 2.65
N VAL A 9 19.48 9.96 3.33
CA VAL A 9 18.18 10.60 3.14
C VAL A 9 17.57 11.00 4.48
N THR A 10 16.66 11.96 4.46
CA THR A 10 15.80 12.27 5.61
C THR A 10 14.40 11.73 5.34
N VAL A 11 13.89 10.92 6.26
CA VAL A 11 12.50 10.42 6.23
C VAL A 11 11.69 11.22 7.22
N SER A 12 10.65 11.88 6.77
CA SER A 12 9.68 12.62 7.58
C SER A 12 8.32 11.96 7.50
N THR A 13 7.61 11.87 8.63
CA THR A 13 6.23 11.40 8.67
C THR A 13 5.44 12.20 9.68
N TRP A 14 4.17 12.48 9.37
CA TRP A 14 3.26 13.20 10.27
C TRP A 14 1.81 12.75 10.06
N PRO A 15 1.01 12.70 11.12
CA PRO A 15 -0.39 12.35 11.03
C PRO A 15 -1.24 13.60 10.71
N ARG A 16 -2.41 13.35 10.14
CA ARG A 16 -3.52 14.28 10.05
C ARG A 16 -4.77 13.56 10.53
N GLN A 17 -5.40 14.09 11.57
CA GLN A 17 -6.64 13.53 12.08
C GLN A 17 -7.81 13.94 11.20
N GLY A 18 -8.54 12.95 10.68
CA GLY A 18 -9.85 13.10 10.06
C GLY A 18 -10.96 12.83 11.07
N ARG A 19 -12.20 12.74 10.59
CA ARG A 19 -13.38 12.46 11.44
C ARG A 19 -13.51 10.99 11.80
N LEU A 20 -13.27 10.10 10.86
CA LEU A 20 -13.44 8.64 10.99
C LEU A 20 -12.16 7.87 10.65
N ASP A 21 -11.20 8.54 10.09
CA ASP A 21 -9.94 8.00 9.60
C ASP A 21 -8.78 8.93 9.96
N PHE A 22 -7.58 8.42 9.78
CA PHE A 22 -6.34 9.13 10.03
C PHE A 22 -5.48 9.04 8.79
N ASP A 23 -5.17 10.18 8.20
CA ASP A 23 -4.15 10.24 7.17
C ASP A 23 -2.77 10.27 7.83
N ARG A 24 -1.82 9.58 7.25
CA ARG A 24 -0.41 9.71 7.57
C ARG A 24 0.36 9.99 6.30
N TYR A 25 1.17 11.02 6.35
CA TYR A 25 2.02 11.45 5.25
C TYR A 25 3.46 11.03 5.46
N TYR A 26 4.15 10.81 4.36
CA TYR A 26 5.53 10.39 4.31
C TYR A 26 6.26 11.22 3.26
N MET A 27 7.47 11.65 3.57
CA MET A 27 8.31 12.37 2.63
C MET A 27 9.76 11.93 2.81
N ILE A 28 10.41 11.62 1.70
CA ILE A 28 11.84 11.34 1.68
C ILE A 28 12.52 12.49 0.94
N THR A 29 13.53 13.08 1.57
CA THR A 29 14.31 14.17 0.98
C THR A 29 15.79 13.83 0.93
N SER A 30 16.50 14.38 -0.06
CA SER A 30 17.96 14.37 -0.13
C SER A 30 18.55 15.23 1.00
N PRO A 31 19.89 15.16 1.27
CA PRO A 31 20.55 16.06 2.20
C PRO A 31 20.47 17.53 1.81
N GLN A 32 20.25 17.83 0.53
CA GLN A 32 20.08 19.18 0.00
C GLN A 32 18.64 19.69 0.07
N GLY A 33 17.72 18.84 0.60
CA GLY A 33 16.30 19.19 0.75
C GLY A 33 15.44 18.92 -0.49
N GLU A 34 15.99 18.30 -1.55
CA GLU A 34 15.21 17.87 -2.72
C GLU A 34 14.25 16.77 -2.32
N VAL A 35 12.97 16.90 -2.68
CA VAL A 35 11.96 15.87 -2.42
C VAL A 35 12.13 14.72 -3.42
N LEU A 36 12.42 13.53 -2.91
CA LEU A 36 12.64 12.32 -3.69
C LEU A 36 11.37 11.47 -3.78
N VAL A 37 10.65 11.31 -2.67
CA VAL A 37 9.43 10.51 -2.59
C VAL A 37 8.39 11.21 -1.73
N ARG A 38 7.13 11.18 -2.16
CA ARG A 38 5.96 11.53 -1.35
C ARG A 38 5.03 10.34 -1.26
N GLY A 39 4.40 10.16 -0.12
CA GLY A 39 3.42 9.12 0.09
C GLY A 39 2.39 9.50 1.13
N SER A 40 1.24 8.86 1.05
CA SER A 40 0.20 8.95 2.07
C SER A 40 -0.38 7.58 2.35
N SER A 41 -0.91 7.40 3.56
CA SER A 41 -1.72 6.25 3.91
C SER A 41 -2.93 6.70 4.71
N LYS A 42 -4.04 6.00 4.54
CA LYS A 42 -5.26 6.18 5.29
C LYS A 42 -5.45 5.03 6.27
N TRP A 43 -5.69 5.35 7.52
CA TRP A 43 -5.81 4.40 8.61
C TRP A 43 -7.18 4.50 9.25
N CYS A 44 -7.76 3.37 9.56
CA CYS A 44 -8.97 3.26 10.36
C CYS A 44 -8.65 2.56 11.67
N VAL A 45 -9.39 2.88 12.72
CA VAL A 45 -9.28 2.17 14.00
C VAL A 45 -10.41 1.15 14.08
N ILE A 46 -10.04 -0.08 14.37
CA ILE A 46 -11.00 -1.17 14.55
C ILE A 46 -10.96 -1.66 15.99
N ASP A 47 -12.09 -2.06 16.50
CA ASP A 47 -12.19 -2.82 17.74
C ASP A 47 -11.73 -4.26 17.50
N LEU A 48 -10.74 -4.72 18.24
CA LEU A 48 -10.12 -6.02 18.02
C LEU A 48 -11.05 -7.21 18.33
N ALA A 49 -11.98 -7.04 19.26
CA ALA A 49 -12.89 -8.11 19.65
C ALA A 49 -14.05 -8.27 18.66
N SER A 50 -14.66 -7.15 18.27
CA SER A 50 -15.81 -7.14 17.35
C SER A 50 -15.41 -7.05 15.87
N ARG A 51 -14.15 -6.73 15.57
CA ARG A 51 -13.62 -6.46 14.22
C ARG A 51 -14.37 -5.34 13.48
N ARG A 52 -15.02 -4.45 14.23
CA ARG A 52 -15.79 -3.34 13.68
C ARG A 52 -15.00 -2.04 13.71
N LEU A 53 -15.25 -1.20 12.72
CA LEU A 53 -14.72 0.15 12.65
C LEU A 53 -15.21 0.97 13.85
N LEU A 54 -14.28 1.57 14.59
CA LEU A 54 -14.60 2.53 15.64
C LEU A 54 -14.80 3.91 15.01
N ARG A 55 -16.02 4.45 15.15
CA ARG A 55 -16.37 5.78 14.61
C ARG A 55 -15.84 6.93 15.45
N GLU A 56 -15.58 6.69 16.73
CA GLU A 56 -15.04 7.65 17.69
C GLU A 56 -13.94 6.98 18.53
N PRO A 57 -12.75 6.80 17.96
CA PRO A 57 -11.70 6.01 18.63
C PRO A 57 -11.09 6.69 19.85
N GLY A 58 -11.47 7.94 20.17
CA GLY A 58 -10.92 8.69 21.30
C GLY A 58 -9.41 8.97 21.22
N ILE A 59 -8.80 8.69 20.07
CA ILE A 59 -7.37 8.90 19.85
C ILE A 59 -7.15 10.35 19.43
N ILE A 60 -6.34 11.06 20.21
CA ILE A 60 -5.88 12.42 19.88
C ILE A 60 -4.41 12.34 19.55
N TYR A 61 -4.04 12.72 18.33
CA TYR A 61 -2.63 12.87 17.98
C TYR A 61 -2.09 14.17 18.57
N PRO A 62 -1.06 14.12 19.41
CA PRO A 62 -0.42 15.33 19.92
C PRO A 62 0.34 16.04 18.79
N GLY A 63 0.11 17.32 18.64
CA GLY A 63 0.85 18.19 17.74
C GLY A 63 0.07 18.65 16.51
N GLN A 64 0.48 19.78 15.97
CA GLN A 64 -0.01 20.29 14.68
C GLN A 64 0.78 19.59 13.56
N GLY A 65 0.08 18.94 12.63
CA GLY A 65 0.68 18.39 11.42
C GLY A 65 1.28 19.50 10.54
N ARG A 66 2.23 19.14 9.70
CA ARG A 66 2.71 20.02 8.63
C ARG A 66 1.59 20.26 7.62
N ASP A 67 1.70 21.35 6.88
CA ASP A 67 0.86 21.56 5.70
C ASP A 67 0.98 20.36 4.76
N SER A 68 -0.15 19.88 4.29
CA SER A 68 -0.26 18.67 3.49
C SER A 68 -0.88 18.94 2.12
N ALA A 69 -0.95 20.20 1.70
CA ALA A 69 -1.58 20.61 0.43
C ALA A 69 -0.95 19.91 -0.79
N ASP A 70 0.38 19.73 -0.75
CA ASP A 70 1.14 19.10 -1.84
C ASP A 70 1.30 17.57 -1.69
N MET A 71 0.63 16.96 -0.70
CA MET A 71 0.75 15.52 -0.47
C MET A 71 -0.29 14.74 -1.27
N PRO A 72 0.06 13.55 -1.79
CA PRO A 72 -0.91 12.73 -2.49
C PRO A 72 -2.04 12.32 -1.56
N SER A 73 -3.25 12.24 -2.09
CA SER A 73 -4.38 11.65 -1.38
C SER A 73 -4.35 10.14 -1.49
N ALA A 74 -4.68 9.43 -0.42
CA ALA A 74 -4.89 8.00 -0.46
C ALA A 74 -6.09 7.69 -1.38
N LEU A 75 -5.87 6.86 -2.39
CA LEU A 75 -6.88 6.47 -3.35
C LEU A 75 -7.67 5.27 -2.83
N ARG A 76 -8.96 5.21 -3.14
CA ARG A 76 -9.73 3.98 -3.04
C ARG A 76 -9.74 3.31 -4.41
N LEU A 77 -9.11 2.15 -4.49
CA LEU A 77 -9.05 1.36 -5.71
C LEU A 77 -10.20 0.35 -5.74
N ARG A 78 -10.54 -0.11 -6.93
CA ARG A 78 -11.44 -1.23 -7.17
C ARG A 78 -10.81 -2.11 -8.24
N SER A 79 -10.86 -3.42 -8.04
CA SER A 79 -10.41 -4.37 -9.03
C SER A 79 -11.27 -4.29 -10.30
N PRO A 80 -10.66 -4.40 -11.48
CA PRO A 80 -11.39 -4.58 -12.74
C PRO A 80 -12.14 -5.91 -12.75
N GLU A 81 -13.25 -5.97 -13.53
CA GLU A 81 -14.00 -7.21 -13.71
C GLU A 81 -13.22 -8.29 -14.46
N ASN A 82 -12.29 -7.87 -15.33
CA ASN A 82 -11.50 -8.75 -16.18
C ASN A 82 -10.01 -8.56 -15.94
N GLY A 83 -9.29 -9.67 -15.83
CA GLY A 83 -7.85 -9.69 -15.70
C GLY A 83 -7.27 -11.06 -15.98
N GLU A 84 -5.99 -11.09 -16.26
CA GLU A 84 -5.24 -12.32 -16.50
C GLU A 84 -4.62 -12.80 -15.17
N LYS A 85 -4.47 -14.12 -15.04
CA LYS A 85 -3.75 -14.69 -13.89
C LYS A 85 -2.27 -14.31 -13.98
N ALA A 86 -1.76 -13.66 -12.95
CA ALA A 86 -0.38 -13.19 -12.87
C ALA A 86 0.48 -13.99 -11.88
N GLY A 87 -0.14 -14.78 -10.99
CA GLY A 87 0.61 -15.59 -10.01
C GLY A 87 -0.22 -15.94 -8.78
N GLU A 88 0.49 -16.33 -7.72
CA GLU A 88 -0.09 -16.63 -6.41
C GLU A 88 0.68 -15.92 -5.31
N LEU A 89 -0.03 -15.43 -4.32
CA LEU A 89 0.51 -14.83 -3.12
C LEU A 89 0.19 -15.69 -1.90
N ARG A 90 1.22 -16.29 -1.27
CA ARG A 90 1.05 -17.16 -0.10
C ARG A 90 1.57 -16.51 1.17
N ALA A 91 0.81 -16.61 2.24
CA ALA A 91 1.20 -16.18 3.59
C ALA A 91 2.14 -17.22 4.22
N LEU A 92 3.39 -17.26 3.75
CA LEU A 92 4.44 -18.12 4.30
C LEU A 92 4.98 -17.55 5.64
N PRO A 93 5.52 -18.37 6.54
CA PRO A 93 6.06 -17.91 7.83
C PRO A 93 7.07 -16.74 7.70
N SER A 94 7.90 -16.74 6.64
CA SER A 94 8.87 -15.66 6.38
C SER A 94 8.25 -14.34 5.91
N ARG A 95 6.96 -14.34 5.59
CA ARG A 95 6.21 -13.17 5.10
C ARG A 95 5.25 -12.60 6.15
N LEU A 96 5.18 -13.22 7.33
CA LEU A 96 4.31 -12.77 8.42
C LEU A 96 4.99 -11.65 9.22
N ASP A 97 4.18 -10.76 9.77
CA ASP A 97 4.60 -9.76 10.75
C ASP A 97 4.48 -10.29 12.19
N HIS A 98 4.76 -9.46 13.17
CA HIS A 98 4.67 -9.82 14.59
C HIS A 98 3.23 -10.05 15.09
N ASN A 99 2.21 -9.62 14.33
CA ASN A 99 0.80 -9.90 14.62
C ASN A 99 0.35 -11.26 14.05
N GLY A 100 1.23 -11.96 13.34
CA GLY A 100 0.92 -13.23 12.70
C GLY A 100 0.13 -13.10 11.40
N HIS A 101 0.02 -11.90 10.83
CA HIS A 101 -0.61 -11.67 9.53
C HIS A 101 0.45 -11.40 8.46
N MET A 102 0.07 -11.58 7.21
CA MET A 102 0.94 -11.22 6.10
C MET A 102 1.35 -9.75 6.18
N ASN A 103 2.65 -9.50 6.18
CA ASN A 103 3.18 -8.14 6.21
C ASN A 103 2.75 -7.36 4.96
N ASN A 104 2.21 -6.17 5.17
CA ASN A 104 1.69 -5.32 4.09
C ASN A 104 2.69 -5.05 2.96
N ALA A 105 3.99 -4.97 3.26
CA ALA A 105 5.02 -4.79 2.24
C ALA A 105 5.12 -5.98 1.26
N ARG A 106 4.69 -7.19 1.67
CA ARG A 106 4.75 -8.39 0.82
C ARG A 106 3.72 -8.42 -0.28
N TYR A 107 2.66 -7.66 -0.15
CA TYR A 107 1.71 -7.48 -1.25
C TYR A 107 2.32 -6.68 -2.42
N ALA A 108 3.26 -5.76 -2.13
CA ALA A 108 3.99 -5.04 -3.17
C ALA A 108 4.92 -5.96 -3.98
N ASP A 109 5.47 -7.03 -3.37
CA ASP A 109 6.25 -8.05 -4.09
C ASP A 109 5.39 -8.67 -5.21
N ALA A 110 4.13 -9.06 -4.90
CA ALA A 110 3.23 -9.64 -5.90
C ALA A 110 2.87 -8.66 -7.03
N VAL A 111 2.83 -7.36 -6.73
CA VAL A 111 2.62 -6.33 -7.77
C VAL A 111 3.85 -6.25 -8.68
N GLN A 112 5.06 -6.24 -8.12
CA GLN A 112 6.30 -6.21 -8.88
C GLN A 112 6.45 -7.47 -9.75
N ASP A 113 6.10 -8.64 -9.23
CA ASP A 113 6.15 -9.92 -9.95
C ASP A 113 5.16 -9.99 -11.12
N ALA A 114 4.09 -9.20 -11.08
CA ALA A 114 3.10 -9.10 -12.17
C ALA A 114 3.52 -8.15 -13.31
N LEU A 115 4.63 -7.42 -13.15
CA LEU A 115 5.17 -6.53 -14.18
C LEU A 115 6.08 -7.26 -15.17
N ALA A 116 6.24 -6.70 -16.36
CA ALA A 116 7.18 -7.23 -17.34
C ALA A 116 8.63 -6.95 -16.92
N PRO A 117 9.60 -7.79 -17.33
CA PRO A 117 11.01 -7.55 -17.07
C PRO A 117 11.49 -6.19 -17.58
N GLY A 118 12.18 -5.44 -16.72
CA GLY A 118 12.70 -4.11 -17.02
C GLY A 118 11.73 -2.95 -16.75
N GLU A 119 10.48 -3.22 -16.47
CA GLU A 119 9.54 -2.18 -16.03
C GLU A 119 9.81 -1.77 -14.58
N THR A 120 9.68 -0.47 -14.29
CA THR A 120 9.84 0.09 -12.94
C THR A 120 8.61 0.83 -12.51
N ILE A 121 8.29 0.75 -11.21
CA ILE A 121 7.16 1.46 -10.62
C ILE A 121 7.59 2.90 -10.29
N GLU A 122 6.89 3.89 -10.85
CA GLU A 122 7.09 5.32 -10.52
C GLU A 122 6.03 5.86 -9.57
N ASP A 123 4.80 5.34 -9.67
CA ASP A 123 3.65 5.69 -8.83
C ASP A 123 2.98 4.41 -8.37
N PHE A 124 2.65 4.36 -7.09
CA PHE A 124 2.11 3.15 -6.48
C PHE A 124 1.00 3.49 -5.50
N ALA A 125 -0.14 2.84 -5.69
CA ALA A 125 -1.23 2.88 -4.73
C ALA A 125 -1.70 1.46 -4.43
N ILE A 126 -2.05 1.17 -3.18
CA ILE A 126 -2.59 -0.12 -2.76
C ILE A 126 -3.67 0.06 -1.70
N CYS A 127 -4.75 -0.69 -1.85
CA CYS A 127 -5.80 -0.89 -0.86
C CYS A 127 -5.69 -2.29 -0.29
N TYR A 128 -5.72 -2.43 1.02
CA TYR A 128 -5.79 -3.70 1.73
C TYR A 128 -7.23 -3.91 2.18
N GLU A 129 -7.88 -4.97 1.67
CA GLU A 129 -9.29 -5.25 1.94
C GLU A 129 -9.44 -6.34 3.01
N HIS A 130 -8.77 -7.48 2.83
CA HIS A 130 -8.78 -8.59 3.78
C HIS A 130 -7.36 -9.11 4.00
N GLU A 131 -7.02 -9.36 5.25
CA GLU A 131 -5.74 -9.94 5.63
C GLU A 131 -5.60 -11.39 5.16
N LEU A 132 -4.38 -11.81 4.85
CA LEU A 132 -4.01 -13.19 4.64
C LEU A 132 -3.44 -13.75 5.94
N ALA A 133 -4.13 -14.73 6.52
CA ALA A 133 -3.66 -15.48 7.69
C ALA A 133 -2.58 -16.50 7.32
N PRO A 134 -1.82 -17.03 8.29
CA PRO A 134 -0.79 -18.04 8.04
C PRO A 134 -1.32 -19.23 7.23
N GLY A 135 -0.68 -19.50 6.09
CA GLY A 135 -1.06 -20.59 5.19
C GLY A 135 -2.08 -20.22 4.11
N ASP A 136 -2.73 -19.06 4.23
CA ASP A 136 -3.65 -18.58 3.19
C ASP A 136 -2.92 -18.33 1.87
N CYS A 137 -3.69 -18.43 0.78
CA CYS A 137 -3.24 -18.17 -0.57
C CYS A 137 -4.28 -17.31 -1.30
N ALA A 138 -3.80 -16.30 -2.00
CA ALA A 138 -4.59 -15.52 -2.95
C ALA A 138 -4.10 -15.75 -4.37
N GLN A 139 -5.03 -15.98 -5.31
CA GLN A 139 -4.75 -15.92 -6.73
C GLN A 139 -4.56 -14.47 -7.13
N VAL A 140 -3.44 -14.13 -7.74
CA VAL A 140 -3.12 -12.79 -8.22
C VAL A 140 -3.57 -12.65 -9.67
N TYR A 141 -4.21 -11.54 -9.95
CA TYR A 141 -4.67 -11.14 -11.29
C TYR A 141 -4.05 -9.79 -11.65
N SER A 142 -3.89 -9.54 -12.94
CA SER A 142 -3.46 -8.24 -13.43
C SER A 142 -4.18 -7.86 -14.72
N CYS A 143 -4.31 -6.57 -14.94
CA CYS A 143 -4.66 -6.01 -16.25
C CYS A 143 -3.81 -4.77 -16.54
N ARG A 144 -3.61 -4.49 -17.83
CA ARG A 144 -2.82 -3.33 -18.28
C ARG A 144 -3.73 -2.22 -18.77
N GLU A 145 -3.38 -0.99 -18.37
CA GLU A 145 -4.01 0.24 -18.77
C GLU A 145 -2.93 1.23 -19.20
N ASP A 146 -2.63 1.33 -20.49
CA ASP A 146 -1.59 2.22 -21.05
C ASP A 146 -0.24 2.17 -20.32
N ALA A 147 0.02 3.20 -19.49
CA ALA A 147 1.24 3.33 -18.68
C ALA A 147 1.06 2.87 -17.23
N SER A 148 0.03 2.09 -16.93
CA SER A 148 -0.22 1.54 -15.59
C SER A 148 -0.64 0.08 -15.63
N ALA A 149 -0.55 -0.59 -14.48
CA ALA A 149 -1.12 -1.90 -14.25
C ALA A 149 -2.01 -1.88 -13.02
N MET A 150 -3.16 -2.52 -13.12
CA MET A 150 -3.96 -2.93 -11.97
C MET A 150 -3.59 -4.35 -11.58
N VAL A 151 -3.35 -4.60 -10.30
CA VAL A 151 -3.03 -5.92 -9.75
C VAL A 151 -3.85 -6.15 -8.50
N TRP A 152 -4.49 -7.30 -8.39
CA TRP A 152 -5.33 -7.63 -7.23
C TRP A 152 -5.23 -9.11 -6.88
N GLY A 153 -5.50 -9.42 -5.63
CA GLY A 153 -5.45 -10.78 -5.11
C GLY A 153 -6.79 -11.21 -4.53
N VAL A 154 -7.22 -12.42 -4.90
CA VAL A 154 -8.49 -13.00 -4.46
C VAL A 154 -8.23 -14.37 -3.83
N ARG A 155 -8.72 -14.58 -2.60
CA ARG A 155 -8.68 -15.89 -1.92
C ARG A 155 -9.66 -16.87 -2.55
N SER A 156 -9.49 -18.15 -2.21
CA SER A 156 -10.36 -19.23 -2.70
C SER A 156 -11.83 -19.10 -2.28
N ASP A 157 -12.11 -18.34 -1.22
CA ASP A 157 -13.48 -18.03 -0.77
C ASP A 157 -14.11 -16.84 -1.53
N GLY A 158 -13.41 -16.28 -2.51
CA GLY A 158 -13.85 -15.13 -3.30
C GLY A 158 -13.57 -13.76 -2.65
N CYS A 159 -12.96 -13.73 -1.45
CA CYS A 159 -12.61 -12.47 -0.79
C CYS A 159 -11.40 -11.81 -1.46
N GLU A 160 -11.54 -10.56 -1.85
CA GLU A 160 -10.44 -9.72 -2.33
C GLU A 160 -9.55 -9.31 -1.15
N CYS A 161 -8.24 -9.56 -1.26
CA CYS A 161 -7.28 -9.26 -0.21
C CYS A 161 -6.64 -7.89 -0.40
N PHE A 162 -6.34 -7.55 -1.63
CA PHE A 162 -5.76 -6.25 -1.99
C PHE A 162 -6.09 -5.90 -3.43
N THR A 163 -6.10 -4.60 -3.71
CA THR A 163 -6.10 -4.03 -5.05
C THR A 163 -5.02 -2.96 -5.13
N ALA A 164 -4.18 -3.03 -6.14
CA ALA A 164 -3.08 -2.10 -6.36
C ALA A 164 -3.11 -1.52 -7.77
N ARG A 165 -2.61 -0.29 -7.89
CA ARG A 165 -2.29 0.36 -9.14
C ARG A 165 -0.82 0.74 -9.15
N ALA A 166 -0.10 0.33 -10.18
CA ALA A 166 1.28 0.69 -10.44
C ALA A 166 1.36 1.56 -11.69
N GLY A 167 1.79 2.80 -11.55
CA GLY A 167 2.24 3.62 -12.68
C GLY A 167 3.62 3.14 -13.13
N ILE A 168 3.78 2.86 -14.43
CA ILE A 168 4.92 2.14 -14.97
C ILE A 168 5.75 3.06 -15.86
N LYS A 169 7.04 3.09 -15.57
CA LYS A 169 8.04 3.59 -16.48
C LYS A 169 8.59 2.44 -17.30
N LYS A 170 8.47 2.57 -18.63
CA LYS A 170 9.13 1.67 -19.57
C LYS A 170 10.63 1.96 -19.60
N PRO A 171 11.46 0.94 -19.86
CA PRO A 171 12.91 1.10 -19.98
C PRO A 171 13.31 2.06 -21.08
#